data_7d23d3eebbecf81a54c45daa9630da4b
#
_entry.id   7d23d3eebbecf81a54c45daa9630da4b
#
_cell.length_a   1.000
_cell.length_b   1.000
_cell.length_c   1.000
_cell.angle_alpha   90.00
_cell.angle_beta   90.00
_cell.angle_gamma   90.00
#
_symmetry.space_group_name_H-M   'P 1'
#
loop_
_entity.id
_entity.type
_entity.pdbx_description
1 polymer ?
#
loop_
_entity_poly.entity_id
_entity_poly.type
_entity_poly.pdbx_seq_one_letter_code
_entity_poly.pdbx_strand_id
1 'polypeptide(L)'
;MPSGMRSLVLIASLAGAASLSAQTSLEDEAVQRLIQYLKINTTNPPGNEDQTMQFFARIFAQEGIAFDTASSAPGRGNIWARLKGGSAPALVLLHHMDVVPADARYWRVDPFSAVVQDSEIYARGALDTKSLGIVELEAFLSLHRRHVTLARDVIFMATADEEAGGSFGAGWVVQHHPEAFRGAGMLLNEGGDGTVEDGRKQMGIEVTQKVPLWLRLISTGEPGHGSIPPVASSVNRLVRALDRLQTYQFAPRVVPAVDTYFKALAQNAAPEWKAPFLDLARAIADPRLLLRLQLEAPELAALVRNTCSITRLEASNKINVIPPEARAEIDCRLLPDQDRQAFLVELGAVLNDPGIKIEQIMGFTAAVSPVDNPLYNALVSVTRRYFPDANVVPQVSTGFTDSHFFRDLGINCYGYAPFMVPSDEQSGVHGNNERISIANVRRGTTMMRDIVDMVVTVH
;
A
#
# COMPACT_ATOMS: atom_id res chain seq x y z
N MET A 1 93.16 30.22 -4.30
CA MET A 1 92.42 29.02 -3.86
C MET A 1 91.08 29.49 -3.34
N PRO A 2 89.97 29.22 -4.00
CA PRO A 2 88.67 29.36 -3.38
C PRO A 2 87.96 28.05 -3.20
N SER A 3 87.47 27.85 -1.99
CA SER A 3 86.68 26.75 -1.51
C SER A 3 85.28 26.71 -2.13
N GLY A 4 84.95 25.61 -2.78
CA GLY A 4 83.60 25.39 -3.31
C GLY A 4 82.61 24.94 -2.23
N MET A 5 81.53 25.65 -2.14
CA MET A 5 80.37 25.37 -1.30
C MET A 5 79.36 24.52 -2.11
N ARG A 6 79.12 23.25 -1.72
CA ARG A 6 78.13 22.38 -2.32
C ARG A 6 76.76 22.63 -1.61
N SER A 7 75.79 23.14 -2.31
CA SER A 7 74.42 23.28 -1.84
C SER A 7 73.72 21.91 -1.93
N LEU A 8 73.25 21.39 -0.81
CA LEU A 8 72.38 20.24 -0.70
C LEU A 8 70.92 20.67 -0.96
N VAL A 9 70.32 20.23 -2.04
CA VAL A 9 68.90 20.46 -2.29
C VAL A 9 68.14 19.31 -1.64
N LEU A 10 67.40 19.59 -0.57
CA LEU A 10 66.47 18.68 0.08
C LEU A 10 65.18 18.67 -0.72
N ILE A 11 64.87 17.57 -1.42
CA ILE A 11 63.55 17.34 -2.07
C ILE A 11 62.65 16.78 -0.97
N ALA A 12 61.73 17.60 -0.47
CA ALA A 12 60.64 17.16 0.41
C ALA A 12 59.52 16.55 -0.46
N SER A 13 59.41 15.22 -0.46
CA SER A 13 58.30 14.50 -1.04
C SER A 13 57.05 14.69 -0.15
N LEU A 14 56.12 15.55 -0.57
CA LEU A 14 54.77 15.56 -0.01
C LEU A 14 54.04 14.30 -0.46
N ALA A 15 53.99 13.29 0.42
CA ALA A 15 53.04 12.19 0.29
C ALA A 15 51.67 12.74 0.63
N GLY A 16 50.87 13.06 -0.39
CA GLY A 16 49.47 13.37 -0.24
C GLY A 16 48.72 12.13 0.26
N ALA A 17 48.36 12.13 1.54
CA ALA A 17 47.39 11.17 2.08
C ALA A 17 46.04 11.46 1.43
N ALA A 18 45.69 10.72 0.38
CA ALA A 18 44.33 10.65 -0.13
C ALA A 18 43.49 10.00 0.99
N SER A 19 42.74 10.81 1.70
CA SER A 19 41.69 10.33 2.59
C SER A 19 40.69 9.55 1.71
N LEU A 20 40.75 8.23 1.71
CA LEU A 20 39.63 7.41 1.29
C LEU A 20 38.49 7.73 2.27
N SER A 21 37.60 8.63 1.87
CA SER A 21 36.29 8.67 2.50
C SER A 21 35.67 7.30 2.28
N ALA A 22 35.48 6.53 3.33
CA ALA A 22 34.73 5.27 3.23
C ALA A 22 33.39 5.61 2.57
N GLN A 23 33.16 5.04 1.40
CA GLN A 23 31.89 5.22 0.69
C GLN A 23 30.80 4.64 1.59
N THR A 24 29.80 5.45 1.94
CA THR A 24 28.66 5.01 2.74
C THR A 24 28.01 3.80 2.06
N SER A 25 27.69 2.76 2.82
CA SER A 25 27.02 1.59 2.24
C SER A 25 25.62 1.97 1.75
N LEU A 26 25.10 1.23 0.78
CA LEU A 26 23.74 1.43 0.27
C LEU A 26 22.70 1.35 1.39
N GLU A 27 22.91 0.44 2.33
CA GLU A 27 22.05 0.19 3.49
C GLU A 27 22.09 1.35 4.49
N ASP A 28 23.25 1.96 4.70
CA ASP A 28 23.39 3.13 5.58
C ASP A 28 22.82 4.38 4.92
N GLU A 29 22.98 4.51 3.62
CA GLU A 29 22.37 5.59 2.81
C GLU A 29 20.85 5.51 2.88
N ALA A 30 20.25 4.31 2.76
CA ALA A 30 18.83 4.07 2.94
C ALA A 30 18.32 4.57 4.30
N VAL A 31 19.01 4.22 5.39
CA VAL A 31 18.63 4.67 6.74
C VAL A 31 18.66 6.19 6.84
N GLN A 32 19.73 6.85 6.33
CA GLN A 32 19.85 8.30 6.37
C GLN A 32 18.76 9.00 5.54
N ARG A 33 18.48 8.51 4.35
CA ARG A 33 17.42 9.04 3.47
C ARG A 33 16.04 8.83 4.08
N LEU A 34 15.77 7.66 4.66
CA LEU A 34 14.50 7.40 5.33
C LEU A 34 14.25 8.41 6.46
N ILE A 35 15.26 8.65 7.32
CA ILE A 35 15.16 9.64 8.40
C ILE A 35 14.86 11.05 7.84
N GLN A 36 15.46 11.43 6.72
CA GLN A 36 15.16 12.71 6.07
C GLN A 36 13.76 12.75 5.47
N TYR A 37 13.33 11.66 4.83
CA TYR A 37 12.02 11.56 4.19
C TYR A 37 10.88 11.57 5.21
N LEU A 38 11.04 10.87 6.33
CA LEU A 38 10.04 10.81 7.41
C LEU A 38 9.81 12.16 8.11
N LYS A 39 10.78 13.08 8.07
CA LYS A 39 10.63 14.44 8.60
C LYS A 39 9.75 15.35 7.75
N ILE A 40 9.44 14.96 6.53
CA ILE A 40 8.54 15.72 5.66
C ILE A 40 7.11 15.32 6.00
N ASN A 41 6.35 16.25 6.57
CA ASN A 41 4.94 16.04 6.90
C ASN A 41 4.07 16.13 5.64
N THR A 42 3.54 15.00 5.23
CA THR A 42 2.61 14.84 4.10
C THR A 42 1.25 14.30 4.55
N THR A 43 0.80 14.73 5.73
CA THR A 43 -0.52 14.34 6.25
C THR A 43 -1.62 14.65 5.24
N ASN A 44 -2.41 13.65 4.90
CA ASN A 44 -3.53 13.73 3.99
C ASN A 44 -4.86 13.44 4.74
N PRO A 45 -5.85 14.36 4.72
CA PRO A 45 -5.82 15.70 4.13
C PRO A 45 -4.98 16.72 4.91
N PRO A 46 -4.50 17.83 4.30
CA PRO A 46 -4.74 18.25 2.93
C PRO A 46 -3.76 17.65 1.89
N GLY A 47 -2.70 16.95 2.32
CA GLY A 47 -1.58 16.56 1.51
C GLY A 47 -0.53 17.68 1.39
N ASN A 48 0.72 17.31 1.08
CA ASN A 48 1.83 18.25 0.88
C ASN A 48 2.98 17.55 0.13
N GLU A 49 2.62 16.72 -0.81
CA GLU A 49 3.55 15.84 -1.52
C GLU A 49 4.49 16.59 -2.45
N ASP A 50 4.21 17.86 -2.75
CA ASP A 50 5.19 18.73 -3.45
C ASP A 50 6.54 18.78 -2.73
N GLN A 51 6.57 18.70 -1.39
CA GLN A 51 7.83 18.68 -0.63
C GLN A 51 8.60 17.36 -0.79
N THR A 52 7.89 16.24 -0.81
CA THR A 52 8.50 14.92 -1.04
C THR A 52 8.87 14.73 -2.50
N MET A 53 8.08 15.20 -3.44
CA MET A 53 8.45 15.28 -4.85
C MET A 53 9.79 16.02 -5.03
N GLN A 54 9.97 17.18 -4.39
CA GLN A 54 11.24 17.92 -4.41
C GLN A 54 12.39 17.19 -3.71
N PHE A 55 12.10 16.38 -2.69
CA PHE A 55 13.11 15.52 -2.05
C PHE A 55 13.69 14.52 -3.05
N PHE A 56 12.85 13.77 -3.77
CA PHE A 56 13.27 12.83 -4.80
C PHE A 56 13.92 13.54 -6.00
N ALA A 57 13.37 14.67 -6.44
CA ALA A 57 13.93 15.46 -7.53
C ALA A 57 15.39 15.89 -7.27
N ARG A 58 15.71 16.31 -6.03
CA ARG A 58 17.09 16.64 -5.64
C ARG A 58 18.00 15.40 -5.70
N ILE A 59 17.53 14.23 -5.29
CA ILE A 59 18.31 12.99 -5.35
C ILE A 59 18.60 12.63 -6.81
N PHE A 60 17.60 12.63 -7.68
CA PHE A 60 17.78 12.32 -9.10
C PHE A 60 18.70 13.32 -9.80
N ALA A 61 18.56 14.61 -9.48
CA ALA A 61 19.46 15.63 -10.03
C ALA A 61 20.93 15.41 -9.59
N GLN A 62 21.17 15.04 -8.35
CA GLN A 62 22.51 14.72 -7.84
C GLN A 62 23.12 13.48 -8.49
N GLU A 63 22.29 12.47 -8.79
CA GLU A 63 22.71 11.25 -9.47
C GLU A 63 22.79 11.41 -11.01
N GLY A 64 22.39 12.56 -11.56
CA GLY A 64 22.36 12.78 -13.00
C GLY A 64 21.29 11.95 -13.73
N ILE A 65 20.23 11.55 -13.03
CA ILE A 65 19.10 10.78 -13.57
C ILE A 65 18.03 11.75 -14.06
N ALA A 66 17.56 11.55 -15.29
CA ALA A 66 16.41 12.29 -15.83
C ALA A 66 15.12 11.83 -15.15
N PHE A 67 14.27 12.79 -14.79
CA PHE A 67 12.99 12.56 -14.14
C PHE A 67 11.95 13.56 -14.64
N ASP A 68 10.69 13.21 -14.48
CA ASP A 68 9.54 14.06 -14.74
C ASP A 68 8.73 14.26 -13.46
N THR A 69 8.06 15.40 -13.35
CA THR A 69 7.17 15.75 -12.24
C THR A 69 5.87 16.32 -12.76
N ALA A 70 4.78 16.07 -12.03
CA ALA A 70 3.49 16.66 -12.31
C ALA A 70 2.69 16.86 -11.03
N SER A 71 2.04 18.03 -10.88
CA SER A 71 1.15 18.30 -9.75
C SER A 71 -0.30 18.27 -10.21
N SER A 72 -1.10 17.38 -9.64
CA SER A 72 -2.52 17.24 -9.96
C SER A 72 -3.38 18.37 -9.37
N ALA A 73 -2.92 18.97 -8.27
CA ALA A 73 -3.49 20.13 -7.58
C ALA A 73 -2.38 20.80 -6.74
N PRO A 74 -2.61 22.00 -6.18
CA PRO A 74 -1.65 22.62 -5.27
C PRO A 74 -1.29 21.69 -4.09
N GLY A 75 0.00 21.42 -3.88
CA GLY A 75 0.52 20.52 -2.87
C GLY A 75 0.53 19.04 -3.24
N ARG A 76 -0.07 18.63 -4.36
CA ARG A 76 -0.28 17.23 -4.76
C ARG A 76 0.71 16.82 -5.87
N GLY A 77 2.01 16.82 -5.55
CA GLY A 77 3.08 16.48 -6.49
C GLY A 77 3.24 14.98 -6.69
N ASN A 78 3.56 14.59 -7.92
CA ASN A 78 3.91 13.23 -8.33
C ASN A 78 5.25 13.28 -9.08
N ILE A 79 6.07 12.24 -8.99
CA ILE A 79 7.39 12.17 -9.65
C ILE A 79 7.66 10.77 -10.16
N TRP A 80 8.33 10.68 -11.32
CA TRP A 80 8.83 9.41 -11.84
C TRP A 80 10.16 9.58 -12.58
N ALA A 81 10.96 8.53 -12.55
CA ALA A 81 12.23 8.42 -13.27
C ALA A 81 12.33 7.07 -13.95
N ARG A 82 13.04 7.01 -15.09
CA ARG A 82 13.14 5.79 -15.90
C ARG A 82 14.59 5.49 -16.27
N LEU A 83 15.06 4.31 -15.90
CA LEU A 83 16.28 3.72 -16.44
C LEU A 83 15.93 2.88 -17.68
N LYS A 84 16.57 3.20 -18.80
CA LYS A 84 16.35 2.51 -20.05
C LYS A 84 17.04 1.15 -20.07
N GLY A 85 16.35 0.15 -20.61
CA GLY A 85 16.82 -1.23 -20.77
C GLY A 85 16.41 -1.83 -22.09
N GLY A 86 16.38 -3.16 -22.17
CA GLY A 86 15.97 -3.92 -23.34
C GLY A 86 14.46 -3.85 -23.61
N SER A 87 13.99 -4.76 -24.48
CA SER A 87 12.64 -4.74 -25.02
C SER A 87 11.60 -5.49 -24.16
N ALA A 88 12.01 -6.16 -23.08
CA ALA A 88 11.06 -6.84 -22.21
C ALA A 88 10.13 -5.82 -21.50
N PRO A 89 8.89 -6.20 -21.13
CA PRO A 89 7.97 -5.30 -20.44
C PRO A 89 8.57 -4.71 -19.16
N ALA A 90 8.40 -3.38 -18.96
CA ALA A 90 9.05 -2.64 -17.90
C ALA A 90 8.57 -3.07 -16.49
N LEU A 91 9.44 -2.88 -15.50
CA LEU A 91 9.13 -2.97 -14.07
C LEU A 91 8.90 -1.57 -13.51
N VAL A 92 7.77 -1.37 -12.83
CA VAL A 92 7.48 -0.17 -12.04
C VAL A 92 7.71 -0.48 -10.55
N LEU A 93 8.42 0.40 -9.86
CA LEU A 93 8.57 0.45 -8.40
C LEU A 93 7.74 1.64 -7.94
N LEU A 94 6.65 1.37 -7.24
CA LEU A 94 5.64 2.36 -6.88
C LEU A 94 5.48 2.44 -5.38
N HIS A 95 5.45 3.66 -4.84
CA HIS A 95 4.99 3.92 -3.47
C HIS A 95 4.23 5.24 -3.40
N HIS A 96 3.39 5.40 -2.39
CA HIS A 96 2.76 6.68 -2.10
C HIS A 96 3.59 7.54 -1.14
N MET A 97 3.41 8.85 -1.22
CA MET A 97 4.18 9.83 -0.46
C MET A 97 3.39 10.44 0.71
N ASP A 98 2.07 10.36 0.67
CA ASP A 98 1.20 10.85 1.74
C ASP A 98 1.14 9.88 2.92
N VAL A 99 0.59 10.36 4.02
CA VAL A 99 0.41 9.59 5.25
C VAL A 99 -0.87 10.01 5.95
N VAL A 100 -1.51 9.10 6.69
CA VAL A 100 -2.67 9.44 7.53
C VAL A 100 -2.32 10.43 8.66
N PRO A 101 -3.29 11.18 9.19
CA PRO A 101 -3.09 12.07 10.33
C PRO A 101 -2.53 11.35 11.55
N ALA A 102 -1.71 12.07 12.33
CA ALA A 102 -1.19 11.60 13.61
C ALA A 102 -1.43 12.67 14.69
N ASP A 103 -2.04 12.26 15.81
CA ASP A 103 -2.24 13.16 16.96
C ASP A 103 -1.07 12.99 17.94
N ALA A 104 -0.16 13.97 17.95
CA ALA A 104 1.06 13.95 18.76
C ALA A 104 0.80 13.71 20.27
N ARG A 105 -0.41 13.99 20.79
CA ARG A 105 -0.77 13.75 22.20
C ARG A 105 -0.72 12.28 22.60
N TYR A 106 -0.84 11.37 21.62
CA TYR A 106 -0.81 9.92 21.84
C TYR A 106 0.49 9.25 21.42
N TRP A 107 1.47 10.06 20.97
CA TRP A 107 2.78 9.57 20.57
C TRP A 107 3.83 9.81 21.65
N ARG A 108 4.78 8.88 21.75
CA ARG A 108 5.93 9.02 22.67
C ARG A 108 6.92 10.09 22.23
N VAL A 109 6.97 10.35 20.92
CA VAL A 109 7.81 11.37 20.27
C VAL A 109 6.97 12.10 19.24
N ASP A 110 7.42 13.26 18.75
CA ASP A 110 6.74 13.93 17.64
C ASP A 110 6.70 12.99 16.42
N PRO A 111 5.52 12.71 15.82
CA PRO A 111 5.35 11.77 14.72
C PRO A 111 6.11 12.12 13.44
N PHE A 112 6.62 13.35 13.31
CA PHE A 112 7.40 13.80 12.15
C PHE A 112 8.86 14.16 12.52
N SER A 113 9.33 13.76 13.69
CA SER A 113 10.72 13.99 14.12
C SER A 113 11.71 12.94 13.64
N ALA A 114 11.23 11.75 13.26
CA ALA A 114 12.03 10.58 12.88
C ALA A 114 13.11 10.26 13.93
N VAL A 115 12.72 10.23 15.20
CA VAL A 115 13.63 9.95 16.32
C VAL A 115 14.10 8.50 16.25
N VAL A 116 15.41 8.30 16.37
CA VAL A 116 16.01 6.99 16.54
C VAL A 116 16.15 6.69 18.03
N GLN A 117 15.46 5.66 18.50
CA GLN A 117 15.53 5.18 19.87
C GLN A 117 15.53 3.64 19.84
N ASP A 118 16.42 3.02 20.63
CA ASP A 118 16.54 1.55 20.75
C ASP A 118 16.70 0.83 19.39
N SER A 119 17.40 1.47 18.45
CA SER A 119 17.58 1.01 17.06
C SER A 119 16.30 0.99 16.21
N GLU A 120 15.24 1.66 16.66
CA GLU A 120 13.98 1.89 15.94
C GLU A 120 13.89 3.34 15.49
N ILE A 121 13.32 3.57 14.31
CA ILE A 121 13.01 4.90 13.78
C ILE A 121 11.51 5.14 14.00
N TYR A 122 11.17 6.04 14.90
CA TYR A 122 9.79 6.39 15.24
C TYR A 122 9.31 7.52 14.34
N ALA A 123 8.34 7.27 13.49
CA ALA A 123 7.65 8.30 12.70
C ALA A 123 6.39 7.76 12.04
N ARG A 124 5.42 8.64 11.76
CA ARG A 124 4.29 8.37 10.86
C ARG A 124 4.85 8.16 9.43
N GLY A 125 4.43 7.08 8.75
CA GLY A 125 4.93 6.68 7.45
C GLY A 125 6.16 5.76 7.52
N ALA A 126 6.59 5.34 8.72
CA ALA A 126 7.73 4.45 8.87
C ALA A 126 7.48 3.05 8.32
N LEU A 127 6.24 2.56 8.38
CA LEU A 127 5.79 1.30 7.79
C LEU A 127 4.95 1.57 6.54
N ASP A 128 4.07 2.56 6.60
CA ASP A 128 3.09 2.89 5.57
C ASP A 128 3.34 4.29 4.99
N THR A 129 4.09 4.46 3.86
CA THR A 129 4.89 3.39 3.19
C THR A 129 6.25 3.97 2.76
N LYS A 130 6.72 5.06 3.47
CA LYS A 130 7.96 5.77 3.11
C LYS A 130 9.20 4.89 3.15
N SER A 131 9.23 3.88 4.02
CA SER A 131 10.34 2.92 4.08
C SER A 131 10.43 2.06 2.81
N LEU A 132 9.29 1.62 2.25
CA LEU A 132 9.25 0.91 0.97
C LEU A 132 9.79 1.81 -0.14
N GLY A 133 9.33 3.07 -0.22
CA GLY A 133 9.80 4.01 -1.22
C GLY A 133 11.31 4.24 -1.18
N ILE A 134 11.93 4.24 0.01
CA ILE A 134 13.38 4.37 0.12
C ILE A 134 14.11 3.10 -0.33
N VAL A 135 13.67 1.90 0.05
CA VAL A 135 14.36 0.68 -0.39
C VAL A 135 14.19 0.44 -1.91
N GLU A 136 13.08 0.86 -2.49
CA GLU A 136 12.87 0.90 -3.94
C GLU A 136 13.79 1.91 -4.63
N LEU A 137 13.90 3.12 -4.07
CA LEU A 137 14.84 4.14 -4.55
C LEU A 137 16.27 3.63 -4.56
N GLU A 138 16.72 3.01 -3.47
CA GLU A 138 18.09 2.51 -3.36
C GLU A 138 18.37 1.38 -4.35
N ALA A 139 17.42 0.49 -4.58
CA ALA A 139 17.53 -0.53 -5.61
C ALA A 139 17.67 0.10 -7.01
N PHE A 140 16.82 1.10 -7.31
CA PHE A 140 16.86 1.86 -8.56
C PHE A 140 18.21 2.59 -8.75
N LEU A 141 18.68 3.32 -7.73
CA LEU A 141 19.98 4.01 -7.78
C LEU A 141 21.16 3.05 -7.91
N SER A 142 21.09 1.89 -7.26
CA SER A 142 22.11 0.85 -7.36
C SER A 142 22.28 0.35 -8.81
N LEU A 143 21.19 0.16 -9.57
CA LEU A 143 21.24 -0.19 -10.99
C LEU A 143 21.97 0.89 -11.81
N HIS A 144 21.60 2.16 -11.58
CA HIS A 144 22.19 3.30 -12.27
C HIS A 144 23.69 3.41 -11.98
N ARG A 145 24.11 3.41 -10.73
CA ARG A 145 25.50 3.57 -10.29
C ARG A 145 26.41 2.44 -10.75
N ARG A 146 25.90 1.21 -10.84
CA ARG A 146 26.64 0.03 -11.31
C ARG A 146 26.66 -0.10 -12.84
N HIS A 147 25.94 0.78 -13.56
CA HIS A 147 25.81 0.71 -15.02
C HIS A 147 25.39 -0.67 -15.52
N VAL A 148 24.40 -1.29 -14.86
CA VAL A 148 23.96 -2.65 -15.18
C VAL A 148 23.28 -2.68 -16.54
N THR A 149 23.56 -3.71 -17.35
CA THR A 149 22.81 -3.96 -18.59
C THR A 149 21.45 -4.51 -18.25
N LEU A 150 20.40 -3.75 -18.56
CA LEU A 150 19.03 -4.07 -18.20
C LEU A 150 18.30 -4.79 -19.34
N ALA A 151 17.59 -5.86 -19.04
CA ALA A 151 16.71 -6.58 -19.98
C ALA A 151 15.42 -5.82 -20.27
N ARG A 152 15.04 -4.90 -19.39
CA ARG A 152 13.80 -4.09 -19.43
C ARG A 152 14.02 -2.72 -18.83
N ASP A 153 13.16 -1.76 -19.17
CA ASP A 153 13.11 -0.49 -18.46
C ASP A 153 12.75 -0.71 -16.98
N VAL A 154 13.32 0.11 -16.08
CA VAL A 154 12.92 0.20 -14.67
C VAL A 154 12.42 1.59 -14.43
N ILE A 155 11.25 1.71 -13.82
CA ILE A 155 10.58 2.97 -13.53
C ILE A 155 10.42 3.08 -12.01
N PHE A 156 10.98 4.14 -11.43
CA PHE A 156 10.65 4.55 -10.07
C PHE A 156 9.51 5.55 -10.16
N MET A 157 8.48 5.39 -9.33
CA MET A 157 7.31 6.27 -9.30
C MET A 157 6.89 6.51 -7.85
N ALA A 158 6.74 7.78 -7.48
CA ALA A 158 6.22 8.19 -6.18
C ALA A 158 5.00 9.09 -6.39
N THR A 159 3.86 8.67 -5.82
CA THR A 159 2.55 9.28 -6.05
C THR A 159 1.97 9.91 -4.79
N ALA A 160 1.04 10.84 -4.96
CA ALA A 160 0.27 11.46 -3.90
C ALA A 160 -1.01 10.67 -3.62
N ASP A 161 -1.71 10.97 -2.49
CA ASP A 161 -3.14 10.76 -2.30
C ASP A 161 -3.63 9.31 -2.14
N GLU A 162 -2.76 8.35 -1.94
CA GLU A 162 -3.18 6.95 -1.78
C GLU A 162 -4.17 6.82 -0.61
N GLU A 163 -3.85 7.41 0.53
CA GLU A 163 -4.61 7.40 1.79
C GLU A 163 -6.03 8.01 1.69
N ALA A 164 -6.29 8.75 0.59
CA ALA A 164 -7.62 9.28 0.28
C ALA A 164 -8.21 8.72 -1.02
N GLY A 165 -7.62 7.66 -1.58
CA GLY A 165 -8.12 6.92 -2.74
C GLY A 165 -7.44 7.23 -4.06
N GLY A 166 -6.25 7.88 -4.07
CA GLY A 166 -5.35 8.01 -5.22
C GLY A 166 -5.83 8.92 -6.35
N SER A 167 -6.91 9.68 -6.15
CA SER A 167 -7.51 10.52 -7.22
C SER A 167 -6.61 11.69 -7.63
N PHE A 168 -5.70 12.13 -6.78
CA PHE A 168 -4.68 13.15 -7.06
C PHE A 168 -3.28 12.55 -7.28
N GLY A 169 -3.13 11.24 -7.11
CA GLY A 169 -1.90 10.48 -7.25
C GLY A 169 -1.92 9.51 -8.42
N ALA A 170 -1.81 8.21 -8.14
CA ALA A 170 -1.70 7.17 -9.15
C ALA A 170 -2.87 7.18 -10.14
N GLY A 171 -4.11 7.38 -9.68
CA GLY A 171 -5.28 7.49 -10.55
C GLY A 171 -5.19 8.66 -11.52
N TRP A 172 -4.69 9.81 -11.04
CA TRP A 172 -4.48 10.97 -11.90
C TRP A 172 -3.33 10.75 -12.90
N VAL A 173 -2.21 10.17 -12.45
CA VAL A 173 -1.07 9.85 -13.33
C VAL A 173 -1.50 8.88 -14.43
N VAL A 174 -2.27 7.84 -14.09
CA VAL A 174 -2.79 6.88 -15.08
C VAL A 174 -3.63 7.57 -16.16
N GLN A 175 -4.44 8.56 -15.78
CA GLN A 175 -5.33 9.25 -16.71
C GLN A 175 -4.61 10.33 -17.56
N HIS A 176 -3.62 11.04 -16.99
CA HIS A 176 -3.06 12.24 -17.61
C HIS A 176 -1.63 12.05 -18.10
N HIS A 177 -0.89 11.06 -17.57
CA HIS A 177 0.51 10.77 -17.86
C HIS A 177 0.77 9.31 -18.19
N PRO A 178 0.05 8.70 -19.17
CA PRO A 178 0.27 7.30 -19.53
C PRO A 178 1.68 7.00 -20.05
N GLU A 179 2.45 8.02 -20.46
CA GLU A 179 3.86 7.91 -20.82
C GLU A 179 4.76 7.54 -19.63
N ALA A 180 4.37 7.90 -18.39
CA ALA A 180 5.14 7.63 -17.18
C ALA A 180 5.40 6.13 -16.97
N PHE A 181 4.43 5.29 -17.31
CA PHE A 181 4.51 3.83 -17.17
C PHE A 181 4.40 3.07 -18.51
N ARG A 182 4.66 3.76 -19.62
CA ARG A 182 4.59 3.14 -20.96
C ARG A 182 5.44 1.87 -21.04
N GLY A 183 4.82 0.78 -21.50
CA GLY A 183 5.46 -0.53 -21.67
C GLY A 183 5.59 -1.30 -20.35
N ALA A 184 4.99 -0.86 -19.26
CA ALA A 184 4.96 -1.59 -18.00
C ALA A 184 4.19 -2.91 -18.16
N GLY A 185 4.75 -4.00 -17.63
CA GLY A 185 4.12 -5.32 -17.56
C GLY A 185 4.08 -5.87 -16.14
N MET A 186 4.87 -5.28 -15.26
CA MET A 186 4.96 -5.64 -13.84
C MET A 186 5.09 -4.38 -12.98
N LEU A 187 4.49 -4.43 -11.80
CA LEU A 187 4.56 -3.36 -10.82
C LEU A 187 4.74 -3.96 -9.42
N LEU A 188 5.64 -3.38 -8.64
CA LEU A 188 5.83 -3.62 -7.22
C LEU A 188 5.32 -2.42 -6.46
N ASN A 189 4.53 -2.65 -5.40
CA ASN A 189 3.95 -1.66 -4.53
C ASN A 189 3.81 -2.23 -3.12
N GLU A 190 3.19 -1.50 -2.23
CA GLU A 190 2.77 -1.96 -0.90
C GLU A 190 1.65 -3.00 -0.95
N GLY A 191 1.29 -3.57 0.22
CA GLY A 191 0.12 -4.43 0.42
C GLY A 191 0.44 -5.86 0.85
N GLY A 192 1.68 -6.30 0.75
CA GLY A 192 2.15 -7.59 1.27
C GLY A 192 3.13 -7.39 2.43
N ASP A 193 2.84 -7.97 3.59
CA ASP A 193 3.55 -7.73 4.83
C ASP A 193 4.28 -8.97 5.34
N GLY A 194 5.47 -8.73 5.91
CA GLY A 194 6.20 -9.73 6.68
C GLY A 194 5.89 -9.57 8.17
N THR A 195 5.36 -10.62 8.79
CA THR A 195 4.97 -10.62 10.20
C THR A 195 5.69 -11.69 11.00
N VAL A 196 5.93 -11.39 12.28
CA VAL A 196 6.42 -12.36 13.27
C VAL A 196 5.42 -12.44 14.40
N GLU A 197 4.85 -13.61 14.61
CA GLU A 197 3.92 -13.90 15.69
C GLU A 197 4.28 -15.22 16.36
N ASP A 198 4.48 -15.21 17.67
CA ASP A 198 4.93 -16.40 18.45
C ASP A 198 6.15 -17.12 17.84
N GLY A 199 7.09 -16.35 17.29
CA GLY A 199 8.29 -16.85 16.61
C GLY A 199 8.06 -17.44 15.22
N ARG A 200 6.82 -17.50 14.75
CA ARG A 200 6.48 -17.91 13.38
C ARG A 200 6.55 -16.72 12.44
N LYS A 201 7.24 -16.89 11.35
CA LYS A 201 7.38 -15.85 10.31
C LYS A 201 6.45 -16.15 9.15
N GLN A 202 5.78 -15.11 8.68
CA GLN A 202 4.99 -15.13 7.45
C GLN A 202 5.37 -13.94 6.59
N MET A 203 5.46 -14.15 5.29
CA MET A 203 5.65 -13.09 4.31
C MET A 203 4.53 -13.16 3.29
N GLY A 204 3.67 -12.16 3.31
CA GLY A 204 2.65 -11.95 2.30
C GLY A 204 3.24 -11.36 1.01
N ILE A 205 2.78 -11.86 -0.13
CA ILE A 205 2.94 -11.19 -1.43
C ILE A 205 1.53 -10.94 -1.94
N GLU A 206 1.04 -9.70 -1.87
CA GLU A 206 -0.30 -9.40 -2.32
C GLU A 206 -0.42 -9.63 -3.83
N VAL A 207 -1.39 -10.45 -4.22
CA VAL A 207 -1.70 -10.76 -5.62
C VAL A 207 -3.03 -10.18 -6.05
N THR A 208 -3.88 -9.84 -5.10
CA THR A 208 -5.19 -9.20 -5.29
C THR A 208 -5.71 -8.64 -3.98
N GLN A 209 -6.77 -7.86 -4.07
CA GLN A 209 -7.42 -7.20 -2.93
C GLN A 209 -8.93 -7.29 -3.04
N LYS A 210 -9.66 -7.09 -1.95
CA LYS A 210 -11.10 -6.85 -2.04
C LYS A 210 -11.33 -5.54 -2.81
N VAL A 211 -12.37 -5.55 -3.63
CA VAL A 211 -12.66 -4.43 -4.53
C VAL A 211 -13.55 -3.41 -3.83
N PRO A 212 -13.05 -2.20 -3.53
CA PRO A 212 -13.88 -1.15 -2.96
C PRO A 212 -15.01 -0.76 -3.91
N LEU A 213 -16.17 -0.55 -3.33
CA LEU A 213 -17.31 0.07 -3.97
C LEU A 213 -18.00 0.97 -2.94
N TRP A 214 -17.62 2.25 -2.94
CA TRP A 214 -18.22 3.22 -2.03
C TRP A 214 -19.46 3.80 -2.65
N LEU A 215 -20.54 3.74 -1.92
CA LEU A 215 -21.87 4.12 -2.41
C LEU A 215 -22.50 5.14 -1.48
N ARG A 216 -23.31 6.01 -2.08
CA ARG A 216 -24.22 6.92 -1.36
C ARG A 216 -25.65 6.47 -1.61
N LEU A 217 -26.38 6.24 -0.55
CA LEU A 217 -27.82 5.96 -0.53
C LEU A 217 -28.55 7.26 -0.26
N ILE A 218 -29.47 7.65 -1.13
CA ILE A 218 -30.24 8.89 -1.00
C ILE A 218 -31.71 8.53 -0.94
N SER A 219 -32.37 8.98 0.14
CA SER A 219 -33.81 8.87 0.33
C SER A 219 -34.44 10.26 0.31
N THR A 220 -35.47 10.45 -0.49
CA THR A 220 -36.23 11.70 -0.54
C THR A 220 -37.66 11.54 -0.01
N GLY A 221 -38.26 12.62 0.45
CA GLY A 221 -39.63 12.62 0.94
C GLY A 221 -40.14 14.03 1.20
N GLU A 222 -41.42 14.18 1.50
CA GLU A 222 -42.00 15.46 1.85
C GLU A 222 -41.44 15.96 3.19
N PRO A 223 -40.95 17.22 3.25
CA PRO A 223 -40.52 17.82 4.52
C PRO A 223 -41.71 18.18 5.39
N GLY A 224 -41.46 18.26 6.70
CA GLY A 224 -42.56 18.60 7.62
C GLY A 224 -42.13 18.89 9.04
N HIS A 225 -43.13 19.19 9.88
CA HIS A 225 -42.95 19.40 11.30
C HIS A 225 -42.85 18.05 12.03
N GLY A 226 -41.84 17.89 12.91
CA GLY A 226 -41.58 16.64 13.62
C GLY A 226 -42.75 16.11 14.48
N SER A 227 -43.73 16.99 14.90
CA SER A 227 -44.91 16.59 15.62
C SER A 227 -46.02 15.99 14.75
N ILE A 228 -45.87 16.03 13.41
CA ILE A 228 -46.84 15.50 12.45
C ILE A 228 -46.09 14.50 11.53
N PRO A 229 -45.73 13.32 12.08
CA PRO A 229 -44.91 12.39 11.33
C PRO A 229 -45.69 11.77 10.13
N PRO A 230 -45.16 11.85 8.89
CA PRO A 230 -45.75 11.15 7.76
C PRO A 230 -45.50 9.65 7.87
N VAL A 231 -46.33 8.85 7.17
CA VAL A 231 -46.16 7.38 7.13
C VAL A 231 -44.79 6.97 6.59
N ALA A 232 -44.25 7.74 5.65
CA ALA A 232 -42.94 7.50 5.06
C ALA A 232 -42.20 8.84 4.89
N SER A 233 -41.29 9.15 5.81
CA SER A 233 -40.34 10.26 5.65
C SER A 233 -39.06 9.77 4.97
N SER A 234 -38.27 10.72 4.44
CA SER A 234 -36.93 10.44 3.92
C SER A 234 -36.07 9.65 4.93
N VAL A 235 -36.07 10.10 6.19
CA VAL A 235 -35.28 9.48 7.28
C VAL A 235 -35.78 8.08 7.60
N ASN A 236 -37.12 7.91 7.82
CA ASN A 236 -37.68 6.62 8.20
C ASN A 236 -37.53 5.56 7.10
N ARG A 237 -37.58 5.98 5.83
CA ARG A 237 -37.31 5.12 4.68
C ARG A 237 -35.85 4.65 4.68
N LEU A 238 -34.90 5.58 4.83
CA LEU A 238 -33.49 5.27 4.87
C LEU A 238 -33.14 4.34 6.03
N VAL A 239 -33.60 4.64 7.25
CA VAL A 239 -33.37 3.80 8.43
C VAL A 239 -33.83 2.36 8.22
N ARG A 240 -35.04 2.15 7.64
CA ARG A 240 -35.53 0.79 7.34
C ARG A 240 -34.68 0.05 6.30
N ALA A 241 -34.16 0.76 5.30
CA ALA A 241 -33.30 0.16 4.30
C ALA A 241 -31.93 -0.22 4.89
N LEU A 242 -31.38 0.64 5.75
CA LEU A 242 -30.11 0.38 6.46
C LEU A 242 -30.25 -0.75 7.49
N ASP A 243 -31.39 -0.88 8.17
CA ASP A 243 -31.68 -2.00 9.06
C ASP A 243 -31.69 -3.34 8.32
N ARG A 244 -32.28 -3.38 7.12
CA ARG A 244 -32.19 -4.58 6.26
C ARG A 244 -30.75 -4.85 5.84
N LEU A 245 -29.98 -3.82 5.46
CA LEU A 245 -28.59 -4.01 5.03
C LEU A 245 -27.72 -4.52 6.16
N GLN A 246 -27.78 -3.95 7.37
CA GLN A 246 -26.93 -4.36 8.51
C GLN A 246 -27.23 -5.79 8.99
N THR A 247 -28.47 -6.26 8.78
CA THR A 247 -28.86 -7.61 9.16
C THR A 247 -28.66 -8.63 8.05
N TYR A 248 -28.45 -8.17 6.81
CA TYR A 248 -28.23 -9.03 5.66
C TYR A 248 -26.81 -9.61 5.68
N GLN A 249 -26.69 -10.88 5.42
CA GLN A 249 -25.40 -11.58 5.26
C GLN A 249 -25.23 -11.99 3.81
N PHE A 250 -24.35 -11.30 3.09
CA PHE A 250 -23.97 -11.74 1.74
C PHE A 250 -23.48 -13.19 1.77
N ALA A 251 -23.90 -13.99 0.79
CA ALA A 251 -23.56 -15.40 0.76
C ALA A 251 -22.05 -15.62 0.70
N PRO A 252 -21.48 -16.47 1.58
CA PRO A 252 -20.06 -16.79 1.53
C PRO A 252 -19.78 -17.66 0.30
N ARG A 253 -18.62 -17.43 -0.32
CA ARG A 253 -18.15 -18.25 -1.44
C ARG A 253 -16.62 -18.26 -1.51
N VAL A 254 -16.07 -19.27 -2.14
CA VAL A 254 -14.63 -19.43 -2.31
C VAL A 254 -14.22 -18.85 -3.66
N VAL A 255 -13.27 -17.94 -3.63
CA VAL A 255 -12.58 -17.41 -4.80
C VAL A 255 -11.23 -18.13 -4.93
N PRO A 256 -10.77 -18.51 -6.13
CA PRO A 256 -9.51 -19.28 -6.27
C PRO A 256 -8.29 -18.64 -5.58
N ALA A 257 -8.12 -17.31 -5.68
CA ALA A 257 -7.03 -16.62 -5.00
C ALA A 257 -7.15 -16.71 -3.47
N VAL A 258 -8.36 -16.58 -2.93
CA VAL A 258 -8.65 -16.74 -1.49
C VAL A 258 -8.39 -18.16 -1.03
N ASP A 259 -8.82 -19.17 -1.79
CA ASP A 259 -8.55 -20.58 -1.47
C ASP A 259 -7.04 -20.88 -1.40
N THR A 260 -6.29 -20.36 -2.37
CA THR A 260 -4.82 -20.50 -2.39
C THR A 260 -4.18 -19.83 -1.17
N TYR A 261 -4.65 -18.64 -0.80
CA TYR A 261 -4.18 -17.93 0.40
C TYR A 261 -4.46 -18.72 1.68
N PHE A 262 -5.70 -19.19 1.88
CA PHE A 262 -6.06 -19.98 3.07
C PHE A 262 -5.27 -21.29 3.17
N LYS A 263 -5.05 -21.99 2.06
CA LYS A 263 -4.18 -23.19 2.02
C LYS A 263 -2.75 -22.88 2.43
N ALA A 264 -2.22 -21.75 2.02
CA ALA A 264 -0.89 -21.31 2.44
C ALA A 264 -0.86 -20.93 3.93
N LEU A 265 -1.89 -20.24 4.44
CA LEU A 265 -2.02 -19.93 5.87
C LEU A 265 -2.11 -21.18 6.76
N ALA A 266 -2.67 -22.27 6.27
CA ALA A 266 -2.80 -23.53 7.02
C ALA A 266 -1.47 -24.08 7.56
N GLN A 267 -0.32 -23.69 6.97
CA GLN A 267 1.00 -24.13 7.44
C GLN A 267 1.30 -23.59 8.85
N ASN A 268 0.96 -22.34 9.11
CA ASN A 268 1.19 -21.66 10.38
C ASN A 268 -0.05 -21.59 11.28
N ALA A 269 -1.20 -22.01 10.78
CA ALA A 269 -2.46 -21.93 11.51
C ALA A 269 -2.46 -22.77 12.80
N ALA A 270 -3.24 -22.34 13.79
CA ALA A 270 -3.53 -23.13 14.98
C ALA A 270 -4.15 -24.48 14.58
N PRO A 271 -3.93 -25.55 15.36
CA PRO A 271 -4.34 -26.92 14.98
C PRO A 271 -5.79 -27.04 14.55
N GLU A 272 -6.70 -26.31 15.20
CA GLU A 272 -8.14 -26.28 14.92
C GLU A 272 -8.51 -25.63 13.60
N TRP A 273 -7.65 -24.72 13.09
CA TRP A 273 -7.88 -24.02 11.83
C TRP A 273 -7.19 -24.68 10.62
N LYS A 274 -6.24 -25.61 10.84
CA LYS A 274 -5.54 -26.27 9.73
C LYS A 274 -6.47 -26.97 8.75
N ALA A 275 -7.34 -27.85 9.25
CA ALA A 275 -8.28 -28.59 8.40
C ALA A 275 -9.31 -27.65 7.73
N PRO A 276 -9.94 -26.69 8.44
CA PRO A 276 -10.80 -25.68 7.81
C PRO A 276 -10.12 -24.88 6.71
N PHE A 277 -8.86 -24.47 6.87
CA PHE A 277 -8.15 -23.68 5.87
C PHE A 277 -7.72 -24.51 4.66
N LEU A 278 -7.47 -25.80 4.81
CA LEU A 278 -7.17 -26.72 3.71
C LEU A 278 -8.40 -27.07 2.86
N ASP A 279 -9.61 -27.00 3.43
CA ASP A 279 -10.90 -27.24 2.75
C ASP A 279 -11.87 -26.10 3.06
N LEU A 280 -11.55 -24.92 2.51
CA LEU A 280 -12.28 -23.69 2.77
C LEU A 280 -13.75 -23.79 2.35
N ALA A 281 -14.03 -24.46 1.22
CA ALA A 281 -15.40 -24.64 0.73
C ALA A 281 -16.28 -25.37 1.75
N ARG A 282 -15.76 -26.42 2.38
CA ARG A 282 -16.44 -27.13 3.45
C ARG A 282 -16.56 -26.29 4.72
N ALA A 283 -15.50 -25.54 5.06
CA ALA A 283 -15.48 -24.72 6.27
C ALA A 283 -16.54 -23.60 6.23
N ILE A 284 -16.67 -22.89 5.13
CA ILE A 284 -17.65 -21.80 5.00
C ILE A 284 -19.10 -22.28 4.83
N ALA A 285 -19.30 -23.56 4.52
CA ALA A 285 -20.63 -24.19 4.49
C ALA A 285 -21.17 -24.48 5.90
N ASP A 286 -20.31 -24.51 6.94
CA ASP A 286 -20.72 -24.62 8.35
C ASP A 286 -20.89 -23.21 8.96
N PRO A 287 -22.13 -22.78 9.28
CA PRO A 287 -22.38 -21.46 9.86
C PRO A 287 -21.66 -21.24 11.21
N ARG A 288 -21.37 -22.31 11.96
CA ARG A 288 -20.67 -22.20 13.25
C ARG A 288 -19.19 -21.87 13.04
N LEU A 289 -18.54 -22.55 12.07
CA LEU A 289 -17.16 -22.24 11.71
C LEU A 289 -17.02 -20.85 11.13
N LEU A 290 -17.97 -20.44 10.29
CA LEU A 290 -17.98 -19.11 9.70
C LEU A 290 -18.17 -18.00 10.76
N LEU A 291 -19.08 -18.21 11.72
CA LEU A 291 -19.24 -17.28 12.85
C LEU A 291 -17.98 -17.25 13.73
N ARG A 292 -17.39 -18.39 13.99
CA ARG A 292 -16.14 -18.47 14.75
C ARG A 292 -15.00 -17.74 14.04
N LEU A 293 -14.86 -17.91 12.72
CA LEU A 293 -13.88 -17.19 11.91
C LEU A 293 -14.10 -15.68 12.00
N GLN A 294 -15.36 -15.24 11.96
CA GLN A 294 -15.70 -13.82 12.08
C GLN A 294 -15.34 -13.22 13.46
N LEU A 295 -15.41 -14.01 14.51
CA LEU A 295 -15.09 -13.57 15.87
C LEU A 295 -13.59 -13.60 16.19
N GLU A 296 -12.86 -14.60 15.67
CA GLU A 296 -11.44 -14.83 15.96
C GLU A 296 -10.50 -14.17 14.94
N ALA A 297 -10.92 -14.07 13.66
CA ALA A 297 -10.14 -13.50 12.56
C ALA A 297 -11.06 -12.80 11.56
N PRO A 298 -11.62 -11.63 11.93
CA PRO A 298 -12.60 -10.91 11.12
C PRO A 298 -12.07 -10.53 9.73
N GLU A 299 -10.78 -10.26 9.58
CA GLU A 299 -10.15 -9.98 8.28
C GLU A 299 -10.25 -11.20 7.35
N LEU A 300 -9.97 -12.40 7.84
CA LEU A 300 -10.09 -13.63 7.06
C LEU A 300 -11.56 -13.95 6.73
N ALA A 301 -12.47 -13.70 7.67
CA ALA A 301 -13.91 -13.84 7.43
C ALA A 301 -14.42 -12.89 6.33
N ALA A 302 -13.86 -11.68 6.24
CA ALA A 302 -14.18 -10.71 5.20
C ALA A 302 -13.76 -11.16 3.79
N LEU A 303 -12.76 -12.05 3.68
CA LEU A 303 -12.27 -12.57 2.39
C LEU A 303 -13.19 -13.63 1.77
N VAL A 304 -14.14 -14.16 2.50
CA VAL A 304 -15.04 -15.22 1.99
C VAL A 304 -16.44 -14.70 1.63
N ARG A 305 -16.69 -13.39 1.72
CA ARG A 305 -17.95 -12.77 1.32
C ARG A 305 -17.79 -11.30 0.92
N ASN A 306 -18.77 -10.76 0.19
CA ASN A 306 -18.93 -9.32 0.07
C ASN A 306 -19.30 -8.73 1.43
N THR A 307 -18.86 -7.51 1.71
CA THR A 307 -19.16 -6.82 2.96
C THR A 307 -19.59 -5.38 2.67
N CYS A 308 -20.51 -4.82 3.48
CA CYS A 308 -20.85 -3.41 3.45
C CYS A 308 -20.90 -2.87 4.87
N SER A 309 -20.24 -1.75 5.11
CA SER A 309 -20.26 -1.02 6.37
C SER A 309 -20.96 0.32 6.17
N ILE A 310 -21.89 0.66 7.05
CA ILE A 310 -22.51 2.00 7.09
C ILE A 310 -21.52 2.91 7.80
N THR A 311 -20.96 3.89 7.08
CA THR A 311 -19.86 4.72 7.61
C THR A 311 -20.28 6.15 7.91
N ARG A 312 -21.34 6.66 7.23
CA ARG A 312 -21.80 8.03 7.41
C ARG A 312 -23.32 8.13 7.27
N LEU A 313 -23.94 8.97 8.10
CA LEU A 313 -25.38 9.25 8.09
C LEU A 313 -25.61 10.75 8.17
N GLU A 314 -26.45 11.27 7.29
CA GLU A 314 -26.83 12.68 7.25
C GLU A 314 -28.35 12.81 7.07
N ALA A 315 -28.96 13.72 7.82
CA ALA A 315 -30.39 14.02 7.70
C ALA A 315 -30.68 15.47 8.16
N SER A 316 -31.60 15.69 9.11
CA SER A 316 -31.93 17.02 9.62
C SER A 316 -30.88 17.52 10.62
N ASN A 317 -30.57 18.81 10.58
CA ASN A 317 -29.79 19.51 11.60
C ASN A 317 -30.69 20.12 12.74
N LYS A 318 -32.02 19.86 12.68
CA LYS A 318 -32.96 20.34 13.68
C LYS A 318 -33.87 19.21 14.11
N ILE A 319 -34.06 19.07 15.44
CA ILE A 319 -34.83 17.99 16.06
C ILE A 319 -36.33 18.00 15.67
N ASN A 320 -36.91 19.18 15.41
CA ASN A 320 -38.33 19.35 15.11
C ASN A 320 -38.65 19.46 13.63
N VAL A 321 -37.70 19.14 12.72
CA VAL A 321 -37.84 19.23 11.25
C VAL A 321 -37.61 17.88 10.61
N ILE A 322 -38.57 17.42 9.83
CA ILE A 322 -38.45 16.29 8.94
C ILE A 322 -37.80 16.82 7.64
N PRO A 323 -36.57 16.36 7.27
CA PRO A 323 -35.89 16.88 6.09
C PRO A 323 -36.45 16.29 4.80
N PRO A 324 -36.36 17.02 3.67
CA PRO A 324 -36.74 16.47 2.37
C PRO A 324 -35.84 15.35 1.88
N GLU A 325 -34.66 15.25 2.43
CA GLU A 325 -33.64 14.26 2.04
C GLU A 325 -32.90 13.71 3.26
N ALA A 326 -32.52 12.43 3.19
CA ALA A 326 -31.60 11.77 4.10
C ALA A 326 -30.61 10.95 3.29
N ARG A 327 -29.35 10.90 3.74
CA ARG A 327 -28.24 10.24 3.05
C ARG A 327 -27.50 9.27 3.98
N ALA A 328 -27.00 8.18 3.39
CA ALA A 328 -26.03 7.32 4.02
C ALA A 328 -24.87 7.08 3.05
N GLU A 329 -23.65 7.04 3.56
CA GLU A 329 -22.51 6.53 2.81
C GLU A 329 -22.14 5.16 3.35
N ILE A 330 -21.90 4.22 2.43
CA ILE A 330 -21.57 2.84 2.76
C ILE A 330 -20.28 2.44 2.04
N ASP A 331 -19.37 1.81 2.78
CA ASP A 331 -18.16 1.19 2.25
C ASP A 331 -18.46 -0.30 1.99
N CYS A 332 -18.69 -0.64 0.73
CA CYS A 332 -18.81 -2.02 0.29
C CYS A 332 -17.46 -2.52 -0.24
N ARG A 333 -17.08 -3.75 0.14
CA ARG A 333 -15.88 -4.44 -0.30
C ARG A 333 -16.25 -5.75 -0.94
N LEU A 334 -16.07 -5.82 -2.25
CA LEU A 334 -16.46 -6.96 -3.07
C LEU A 334 -15.35 -8.00 -3.13
N LEU A 335 -15.70 -9.25 -3.34
CA LEU A 335 -14.72 -10.29 -3.65
C LEU A 335 -14.04 -10.01 -5.00
N PRO A 336 -12.76 -10.43 -5.19
CA PRO A 336 -11.96 -10.03 -6.36
C PRO A 336 -12.38 -10.64 -7.70
N ASP A 337 -13.51 -11.35 -7.75
CA ASP A 337 -14.15 -11.89 -8.94
C ASP A 337 -15.63 -11.47 -9.05
N GLN A 338 -16.08 -10.54 -8.17
CA GLN A 338 -17.47 -10.11 -8.13
C GLN A 338 -17.80 -9.18 -9.30
N ASP A 339 -18.81 -9.54 -10.09
CA ASP A 339 -19.42 -8.59 -11.03
C ASP A 339 -20.12 -7.47 -10.28
N ARG A 340 -19.75 -6.23 -10.58
CA ARG A 340 -20.27 -5.03 -9.90
C ARG A 340 -21.77 -4.85 -10.14
N GLN A 341 -22.24 -5.09 -11.38
CA GLN A 341 -23.64 -4.88 -11.71
C GLN A 341 -24.54 -5.91 -11.00
N ALA A 342 -24.11 -7.16 -10.96
CA ALA A 342 -24.80 -8.20 -10.21
C ALA A 342 -24.89 -7.88 -8.72
N PHE A 343 -23.80 -7.34 -8.14
CA PHE A 343 -23.80 -6.89 -6.74
C PHE A 343 -24.78 -5.72 -6.50
N LEU A 344 -24.82 -4.72 -7.38
CA LEU A 344 -25.76 -3.59 -7.24
C LEU A 344 -27.24 -4.03 -7.36
N VAL A 345 -27.54 -5.05 -8.16
CA VAL A 345 -28.87 -5.67 -8.23
C VAL A 345 -29.20 -6.36 -6.91
N GLU A 346 -28.28 -7.15 -6.35
CA GLU A 346 -28.45 -7.80 -5.05
C GLU A 346 -28.65 -6.77 -3.93
N LEU A 347 -27.81 -5.74 -3.88
CA LEU A 347 -27.91 -4.64 -2.90
C LEU A 347 -29.28 -3.94 -3.01
N GLY A 348 -29.73 -3.63 -4.21
CA GLY A 348 -31.05 -3.02 -4.45
C GLY A 348 -32.20 -3.89 -3.91
N ALA A 349 -32.10 -5.21 -4.09
CA ALA A 349 -33.05 -6.18 -3.54
C ALA A 349 -33.02 -6.21 -2.00
N VAL A 350 -31.85 -6.12 -1.39
CA VAL A 350 -31.66 -6.04 0.07
C VAL A 350 -32.29 -4.75 0.63
N LEU A 351 -31.98 -3.61 0.01
CA LEU A 351 -32.56 -2.32 0.42
C LEU A 351 -34.08 -2.29 0.30
N ASN A 352 -34.62 -3.02 -0.68
CA ASN A 352 -36.06 -3.26 -0.91
C ASN A 352 -36.91 -1.97 -0.78
N ASP A 353 -36.45 -0.88 -1.35
CA ASP A 353 -37.18 0.40 -1.44
C ASP A 353 -36.79 1.14 -2.73
N PRO A 354 -37.71 1.21 -3.75
CA PRO A 354 -37.41 1.85 -5.02
C PRO A 354 -37.23 3.37 -4.92
N GLY A 355 -37.58 3.97 -3.77
CA GLY A 355 -37.35 5.40 -3.50
C GLY A 355 -35.97 5.70 -2.93
N ILE A 356 -35.11 4.70 -2.79
CA ILE A 356 -33.70 4.88 -2.43
C ILE A 356 -32.87 4.89 -3.72
N LYS A 357 -32.25 6.05 -4.01
CA LYS A 357 -31.27 6.18 -5.10
C LYS A 357 -29.91 5.69 -4.61
N ILE A 358 -29.25 4.87 -5.42
CA ILE A 358 -27.86 4.42 -5.17
C ILE A 358 -26.96 5.22 -6.11
N GLU A 359 -26.01 5.97 -5.56
CA GLU A 359 -24.96 6.67 -6.30
C GLU A 359 -23.60 6.06 -5.99
N GLN A 360 -22.78 5.79 -7.00
CA GLN A 360 -21.41 5.37 -6.82
C GLN A 360 -20.53 6.58 -6.53
N ILE A 361 -19.81 6.55 -5.41
CA ILE A 361 -18.77 7.52 -5.05
C ILE A 361 -17.45 7.07 -5.66
N MET A 362 -17.08 5.81 -5.44
CA MET A 362 -15.85 5.19 -5.92
C MET A 362 -16.08 3.70 -6.22
N GLY A 363 -15.33 3.14 -7.14
CA GLY A 363 -15.38 1.71 -7.38
C GLY A 363 -14.34 1.27 -8.42
N PHE A 364 -13.68 0.16 -8.13
CA PHE A 364 -12.60 -0.40 -8.93
C PHE A 364 -13.03 -1.67 -9.65
N THR A 365 -12.15 -2.19 -10.52
CA THR A 365 -12.35 -3.44 -11.22
C THR A 365 -11.64 -4.58 -10.49
N ALA A 366 -12.28 -5.74 -10.47
CA ALA A 366 -11.68 -6.94 -9.91
C ALA A 366 -10.55 -7.45 -10.82
N ALA A 367 -9.37 -7.69 -10.24
CA ALA A 367 -8.23 -8.26 -10.96
C ALA A 367 -7.32 -9.04 -10.01
N VAL A 368 -6.72 -10.13 -10.53
CA VAL A 368 -5.79 -11.00 -9.79
C VAL A 368 -4.51 -11.14 -10.59
N SER A 369 -3.36 -10.86 -9.99
CA SER A 369 -2.05 -11.06 -10.59
C SER A 369 -1.63 -12.55 -10.49
N PRO A 370 -1.04 -13.12 -11.54
CA PRO A 370 -0.67 -14.53 -11.58
C PRO A 370 0.53 -14.84 -10.67
N VAL A 371 0.56 -16.02 -10.06
CA VAL A 371 1.67 -16.46 -9.18
C VAL A 371 2.83 -17.14 -9.91
N ASP A 372 2.80 -17.20 -11.24
CA ASP A 372 3.84 -17.76 -12.11
C ASP A 372 4.61 -16.68 -12.89
N ASN A 373 4.56 -15.45 -12.45
CA ASN A 373 5.22 -14.30 -13.07
C ASN A 373 6.69 -14.18 -12.60
N PRO A 374 7.62 -13.70 -13.44
CA PRO A 374 9.03 -13.51 -13.05
C PRO A 374 9.22 -12.66 -11.79
N LEU A 375 8.43 -11.58 -11.59
CA LEU A 375 8.52 -10.76 -10.40
C LEU A 375 8.07 -11.54 -9.16
N TYR A 376 6.93 -12.23 -9.22
CA TYR A 376 6.45 -13.05 -8.11
C TYR A 376 7.50 -14.12 -7.71
N ASN A 377 8.07 -14.80 -8.69
CA ASN A 377 9.10 -15.81 -8.45
C ASN A 377 10.37 -15.22 -7.81
N ALA A 378 10.79 -14.02 -8.21
CA ALA A 378 11.89 -13.31 -7.57
C ALA A 378 11.60 -12.94 -6.12
N LEU A 379 10.40 -12.42 -5.84
CA LEU A 379 9.93 -12.11 -4.48
C LEU A 379 9.99 -13.35 -3.58
N VAL A 380 9.45 -14.48 -4.03
CA VAL A 380 9.49 -15.76 -3.29
C VAL A 380 10.94 -16.23 -3.08
N SER A 381 11.76 -16.23 -4.13
CA SER A 381 13.13 -16.74 -4.08
C SER A 381 14.02 -15.95 -3.13
N VAL A 382 13.96 -14.62 -3.22
CA VAL A 382 14.74 -13.74 -2.35
C VAL A 382 14.25 -13.81 -0.91
N THR A 383 12.93 -13.79 -0.69
CA THR A 383 12.37 -13.95 0.66
C THR A 383 12.88 -15.20 1.34
N ARG A 384 12.83 -16.36 0.66
CA ARG A 384 13.33 -17.63 1.21
C ARG A 384 14.83 -17.66 1.46
N ARG A 385 15.62 -16.87 0.71
CA ARG A 385 17.06 -16.72 0.96
C ARG A 385 17.35 -15.99 2.26
N TYR A 386 16.60 -14.92 2.56
CA TYR A 386 16.80 -14.09 3.75
C TYR A 386 16.03 -14.58 4.97
N PHE A 387 14.91 -15.23 4.75
CA PHE A 387 14.02 -15.80 5.78
C PHE A 387 13.63 -17.24 5.41
N PRO A 388 14.57 -18.21 5.55
CA PRO A 388 14.34 -19.58 5.12
C PRO A 388 13.22 -20.30 5.89
N ASP A 389 12.89 -19.81 7.09
CA ASP A 389 11.85 -20.30 7.99
C ASP A 389 10.50 -19.55 7.81
N ALA A 390 10.43 -18.57 6.91
CA ALA A 390 9.18 -17.85 6.68
C ALA A 390 8.23 -18.64 5.77
N ASN A 391 6.95 -18.66 6.15
CA ASN A 391 5.88 -19.08 5.27
C ASN A 391 5.57 -17.97 4.28
N VAL A 392 5.90 -18.15 2.99
CA VAL A 392 5.61 -17.18 1.93
C VAL A 392 4.27 -17.48 1.32
N VAL A 393 3.34 -16.54 1.37
CA VAL A 393 1.95 -16.73 0.98
C VAL A 393 1.51 -15.73 -0.10
N PRO A 394 0.73 -16.17 -1.12
CA PRO A 394 0.07 -15.26 -2.05
C PRO A 394 -1.12 -14.61 -1.33
N GLN A 395 -0.91 -13.39 -0.83
CA GLN A 395 -1.86 -12.69 0.03
C GLN A 395 -3.03 -12.08 -0.76
N VAL A 396 -4.20 -12.11 -0.15
CA VAL A 396 -5.37 -11.33 -0.56
C VAL A 396 -5.62 -10.27 0.51
N SER A 397 -5.54 -8.99 0.12
CA SER A 397 -5.75 -7.87 1.04
C SER A 397 -7.25 -7.56 1.21
N THR A 398 -7.67 -7.15 2.40
CA THR A 398 -9.01 -6.58 2.66
C THR A 398 -9.08 -5.09 2.35
N GLY A 399 -7.93 -4.40 2.41
CA GLY A 399 -7.74 -3.01 2.01
C GLY A 399 -7.67 -2.86 0.50
N PHE A 400 -7.29 -1.67 0.05
CA PHE A 400 -6.91 -1.40 -1.34
C PHE A 400 -5.63 -0.56 -1.36
N THR A 401 -4.93 -0.57 -2.47
CA THR A 401 -3.72 0.18 -2.72
C THR A 401 -3.77 0.78 -4.13
N ASP A 402 -2.88 1.67 -4.47
CA ASP A 402 -2.75 2.23 -5.83
C ASP A 402 -2.52 1.17 -6.93
N SER A 403 -2.18 -0.07 -6.56
CA SER A 403 -2.02 -1.20 -7.49
C SER A 403 -3.25 -1.44 -8.37
N HIS A 404 -4.45 -1.13 -7.88
CA HIS A 404 -5.68 -1.36 -8.64
C HIS A 404 -5.75 -0.54 -9.93
N PHE A 405 -5.24 0.71 -9.95
CA PHE A 405 -5.24 1.57 -11.15
C PHE A 405 -4.43 0.93 -12.29
N PHE A 406 -3.36 0.23 -11.95
CA PHE A 406 -2.49 -0.45 -12.91
C PHE A 406 -3.00 -1.85 -13.27
N ARG A 407 -3.62 -2.57 -12.32
CA ARG A 407 -4.30 -3.85 -12.60
C ARG A 407 -5.44 -3.67 -13.60
N ASP A 408 -6.19 -2.57 -13.53
CA ASP A 408 -7.25 -2.22 -14.48
C ASP A 408 -6.72 -2.07 -15.92
N LEU A 409 -5.43 -1.80 -16.09
CA LEU A 409 -4.72 -1.73 -17.37
C LEU A 409 -4.08 -3.06 -17.80
N GLY A 410 -4.26 -4.13 -17.02
CA GLY A 410 -3.68 -5.45 -17.30
C GLY A 410 -2.20 -5.59 -16.87
N ILE A 411 -1.69 -4.67 -16.05
CA ILE A 411 -0.34 -4.77 -15.48
C ILE A 411 -0.39 -5.71 -14.27
N ASN A 412 0.56 -6.66 -14.21
CA ASN A 412 0.68 -7.58 -13.08
C ASN A 412 1.28 -6.84 -11.87
N CYS A 413 0.47 -6.57 -10.85
CA CYS A 413 0.87 -5.82 -9.66
C CYS A 413 1.00 -6.74 -8.45
N TYR A 414 2.10 -6.60 -7.72
CA TYR A 414 2.34 -7.33 -6.47
C TYR A 414 2.60 -6.34 -5.35
N GLY A 415 1.92 -6.54 -4.22
CA GLY A 415 2.22 -5.83 -2.99
C GLY A 415 3.26 -6.57 -2.18
N TYR A 416 4.35 -5.89 -1.77
CA TYR A 416 5.41 -6.52 -1.01
C TYR A 416 6.31 -5.47 -0.33
N ALA A 417 6.41 -5.56 0.98
CA ALA A 417 7.38 -4.81 1.77
C ALA A 417 8.45 -5.78 2.32
N PRO A 418 9.75 -5.59 2.02
CA PRO A 418 10.82 -6.51 2.40
C PRO A 418 11.21 -6.39 3.89
N PHE A 419 10.22 -6.23 4.76
CA PHE A 419 10.39 -6.06 6.20
C PHE A 419 9.73 -7.20 6.95
N MET A 420 10.33 -7.60 8.06
CA MET A 420 9.78 -8.61 8.96
C MET A 420 9.49 -7.92 10.30
N VAL A 421 8.23 -7.62 10.54
CA VAL A 421 7.76 -6.76 11.64
C VAL A 421 7.02 -7.62 12.67
N PRO A 422 7.33 -7.49 13.97
CA PRO A 422 6.51 -8.11 15.02
C PRO A 422 5.06 -7.65 14.94
N SER A 423 4.10 -8.55 15.22
CA SER A 423 2.67 -8.26 15.07
C SER A 423 2.18 -7.12 15.96
N ASP A 424 2.79 -6.93 17.13
CA ASP A 424 2.50 -5.80 18.02
C ASP A 424 3.03 -4.45 17.48
N GLU A 425 4.06 -4.45 16.65
CA GLU A 425 4.57 -3.25 15.96
C GLU A 425 3.76 -2.92 14.71
N GLN A 426 3.23 -3.94 14.03
CA GLN A 426 2.32 -3.78 12.88
C GLN A 426 1.09 -2.92 13.24
N SER A 427 0.61 -3.00 14.48
CA SER A 427 -0.50 -2.18 14.98
C SER A 427 -0.21 -0.67 14.98
N GLY A 428 1.05 -0.26 14.73
CA GLY A 428 1.45 1.14 14.53
C GLY A 428 0.97 1.73 13.20
N VAL A 429 0.75 0.89 12.18
CA VAL A 429 0.17 1.32 10.88
C VAL A 429 -1.20 1.94 11.15
N HIS A 430 -1.42 3.18 10.70
CA HIS A 430 -2.57 4.03 11.04
C HIS A 430 -2.80 4.26 12.55
N GLY A 431 -2.00 3.61 13.40
CA GLY A 431 -2.04 3.73 14.86
C GLY A 431 -1.06 4.78 15.41
N ASN A 432 -0.69 4.62 16.68
CA ASN A 432 0.28 5.49 17.35
C ASN A 432 1.63 4.79 17.50
N ASN A 433 2.71 5.59 17.55
CA ASN A 433 4.08 5.11 17.72
C ASN A 433 4.53 4.14 16.62
N GLU A 434 4.09 4.39 15.41
CA GLU A 434 4.57 3.70 14.22
C GLU A 434 6.09 3.80 14.14
N ARG A 435 6.74 2.68 13.83
CA ARG A 435 8.20 2.60 13.85
C ARG A 435 8.70 1.46 12.99
N ILE A 436 9.94 1.57 12.56
CA ILE A 436 10.65 0.51 11.84
C ILE A 436 12.07 0.35 12.38
N SER A 437 12.54 -0.87 12.55
CA SER A 437 13.92 -1.10 12.99
C SER A 437 14.93 -0.77 11.90
N ILE A 438 16.06 -0.19 12.28
CA ILE A 438 17.19 0.06 11.38
C ILE A 438 17.66 -1.25 10.71
N ALA A 439 17.56 -2.37 11.43
CA ALA A 439 17.90 -3.68 10.90
C ALA A 439 16.96 -4.10 9.75
N ASN A 440 15.66 -3.80 9.85
CA ASN A 440 14.70 -4.02 8.78
C ASN A 440 15.00 -3.15 7.56
N VAL A 441 15.25 -1.85 7.75
CA VAL A 441 15.61 -0.95 6.64
C VAL A 441 16.84 -1.44 5.90
N ARG A 442 17.93 -1.77 6.60
CA ARG A 442 19.15 -2.28 5.98
C ARG A 442 18.93 -3.58 5.22
N ARG A 443 18.28 -4.57 5.87
CA ARG A 443 17.97 -5.86 5.24
C ARG A 443 17.03 -5.69 4.06
N GLY A 444 15.98 -4.88 4.22
CA GLY A 444 15.02 -4.58 3.18
C GLY A 444 15.66 -3.95 1.95
N THR A 445 16.63 -3.04 2.13
CA THR A 445 17.42 -2.44 1.05
C THR A 445 18.18 -3.50 0.25
N THR A 446 18.87 -4.40 0.94
CA THR A 446 19.60 -5.50 0.29
C THR A 446 18.64 -6.45 -0.44
N MET A 447 17.53 -6.81 0.20
CA MET A 447 16.50 -7.68 -0.40
C MET A 447 15.87 -7.05 -1.63
N MET A 448 15.47 -5.78 -1.57
CA MET A 448 14.86 -5.07 -2.69
C MET A 448 15.83 -4.99 -3.88
N ARG A 449 17.12 -4.66 -3.62
CA ARG A 449 18.15 -4.71 -4.64
C ARG A 449 18.23 -6.09 -5.31
N ASP A 450 18.30 -7.17 -4.52
CA ASP A 450 18.42 -8.54 -5.03
C ASP A 450 17.19 -8.97 -5.84
N ILE A 451 15.97 -8.53 -5.42
CA ILE A 451 14.72 -8.77 -6.15
C ILE A 451 14.76 -8.07 -7.51
N VAL A 452 15.06 -6.77 -7.50
CA VAL A 452 15.10 -5.96 -8.72
C VAL A 452 16.17 -6.48 -9.67
N ASP A 453 17.38 -6.76 -9.17
CA ASP A 453 18.47 -7.33 -9.97
C ASP A 453 18.03 -8.64 -10.65
N MET A 454 17.39 -9.56 -9.94
CA MET A 454 16.92 -10.84 -10.48
C MET A 454 15.90 -10.67 -11.61
N VAL A 455 15.09 -9.63 -11.56
CA VAL A 455 14.02 -9.39 -12.55
C VAL A 455 14.53 -8.65 -13.78
N VAL A 456 15.51 -7.75 -13.62
CA VAL A 456 15.82 -6.75 -14.67
C VAL A 456 17.18 -6.92 -15.31
N THR A 457 18.10 -7.69 -14.73
CA THR A 457 19.44 -7.88 -15.32
C THR A 457 19.44 -8.93 -16.44
N VAL A 458 20.30 -8.70 -17.43
CA VAL A 458 20.61 -9.72 -18.45
C VAL A 458 21.58 -10.72 -17.83
N HIS A 459 21.21 -11.99 -17.77
CA HIS A 459 22.05 -13.11 -17.30
C HIS A 459 22.75 -13.81 -18.44
#